data_c25b3c0ba7f4273b2d8ed8f6d7ace6aa
#
_entry.id   c25b3c0ba7f4273b2d8ed8f6d7ace6aa
#
_cell.length_a   1.000
_cell.length_b   1.000
_cell.length_c   1.000
_cell.angle_alpha   90.00
_cell.angle_beta   90.00
_cell.angle_gamma   90.00
#
_symmetry.space_group_name_H-M   'P 1'
#
loop_
_entity.id
_entity.type
_entity.pdbx_description
1 polymer ?
#
loop_
_entity_poly.entity_id
_entity_poly.type
_entity_poly.pdbx_seq_one_letter_code
_entity_poly.pdbx_strand_id
1 'polypeptide(L)'
;MVYAKSTERKRALLLGAMTSAYYEIAGDDERASVIARFRTLMEEWRELGAQVVATLDDDLYMVGEPTAPRFTFYLMFDIDDPQVVVDMIQRIREPVGGIRMDRYVRFEAHIGRPFFLLEPPIPATARDDEDLPTAR
;
A
#
# COMPACT_ATOMS: atom_id res chain seq x y z
N MET A 1 -2.28 -21.06 21.33
CA MET A 1 -1.97 -19.86 22.11
C MET A 1 -2.82 -18.70 21.62
N VAL A 2 -3.40 -17.98 22.54
CA VAL A 2 -4.20 -16.80 22.20
C VAL A 2 -3.35 -15.56 22.43
N TYR A 3 -3.20 -14.76 21.41
CA TYR A 3 -2.51 -13.48 21.52
C TYR A 3 -3.52 -12.38 21.80
N ALA A 4 -3.18 -11.49 22.68
CA ALA A 4 -3.99 -10.28 22.88
C ALA A 4 -3.98 -9.47 21.60
N LYS A 5 -5.15 -9.02 21.17
CA LYS A 5 -5.23 -8.09 20.04
C LYS A 5 -4.61 -6.76 20.44
N SER A 6 -3.85 -6.19 19.55
CA SER A 6 -3.35 -4.85 19.74
C SER A 6 -4.51 -3.87 19.62
N THR A 7 -4.56 -2.88 20.51
CA THR A 7 -5.53 -1.78 20.41
C THR A 7 -5.04 -0.70 19.45
N GLU A 8 -3.81 -0.83 18.97
CA GLU A 8 -3.23 0.12 18.03
C GLU A 8 -3.39 -0.40 16.61
N ARG A 9 -3.76 0.50 15.72
CA ARG A 9 -3.64 0.22 14.30
C ARG A 9 -2.18 0.27 13.91
N LYS A 10 -1.85 -0.40 12.82
CA LYS A 10 -0.52 -0.40 12.26
C LYS A 10 -0.49 0.52 11.04
N ARG A 11 0.70 0.88 10.64
CA ARG A 11 0.92 1.72 9.47
C ARG A 11 1.77 0.98 8.47
N ALA A 12 1.36 1.03 7.20
CA ALA A 12 2.08 0.41 6.10
C ALA A 12 2.59 1.49 5.16
N LEU A 13 3.85 1.39 4.79
CA LEU A 13 4.44 2.23 3.76
C LEU A 13 4.73 1.36 2.54
N LEU A 14 4.15 1.71 1.40
CA LEU A 14 4.42 1.04 0.14
C LEU A 14 5.24 1.97 -0.74
N LEU A 15 6.43 1.50 -1.06
CA LEU A 15 7.34 2.17 -1.98
C LEU A 15 7.10 1.58 -3.36
N GLY A 16 6.80 2.41 -4.34
CA GLY A 16 6.43 1.93 -5.66
C GLY A 16 7.23 2.54 -6.78
N ALA A 17 7.32 1.80 -7.87
CA ALA A 17 7.92 2.28 -9.11
C ALA A 17 7.28 1.58 -10.30
N MET A 18 7.10 2.30 -11.40
CA MET A 18 6.70 1.68 -12.65
C MET A 18 7.89 0.94 -13.24
N THR A 19 7.63 -0.21 -13.83
CA THR A 19 8.67 -1.03 -14.46
C THR A 19 8.94 -0.57 -15.89
N SER A 20 10.03 -1.07 -16.48
CA SER A 20 10.33 -0.81 -17.89
C SER A 20 9.20 -1.29 -18.80
N ALA A 21 8.51 -2.39 -18.44
CA ALA A 21 7.40 -2.89 -19.23
C ALA A 21 6.29 -1.86 -19.41
N TYR A 22 6.02 -1.03 -18.40
CA TYR A 22 5.07 0.05 -18.54
C TYR A 22 5.51 1.09 -19.56
N TYR A 23 6.77 1.52 -19.48
CA TYR A 23 7.31 2.55 -20.36
C TYR A 23 7.47 2.06 -21.80
N GLU A 24 7.55 0.75 -22.01
CA GLU A 24 7.67 0.15 -23.32
C GLU A 24 6.32 -0.08 -24.02
N ILE A 25 5.20 0.21 -23.36
CA ILE A 25 3.89 0.12 -23.99
C ILE A 25 3.82 1.08 -25.17
N ALA A 26 3.58 0.56 -26.37
CA ALA A 26 3.56 1.34 -27.58
C ALA A 26 2.23 2.03 -27.84
N GLY A 27 1.11 1.42 -27.43
CA GLY A 27 -0.22 1.93 -27.74
C GLY A 27 -0.83 2.73 -26.61
N ASP A 28 -1.52 3.82 -26.96
CA ASP A 28 -2.21 4.65 -25.96
C ASP A 28 -3.37 3.91 -25.30
N ASP A 29 -4.08 3.06 -26.04
CA ASP A 29 -5.20 2.29 -25.51
C ASP A 29 -4.73 1.26 -24.48
N GLU A 30 -3.62 0.60 -24.75
CA GLU A 30 -3.03 -0.35 -23.80
C GLU A 30 -2.57 0.35 -22.54
N ARG A 31 -1.90 1.51 -22.69
CA ARG A 31 -1.47 2.29 -21.54
C ARG A 31 -2.64 2.76 -20.70
N ALA A 32 -3.71 3.22 -21.35
CA ALA A 32 -4.93 3.63 -20.66
C ALA A 32 -5.57 2.48 -19.89
N SER A 33 -5.55 1.27 -20.47
CA SER A 33 -6.08 0.07 -19.80
C SER A 33 -5.28 -0.29 -18.55
N VAL A 34 -3.95 -0.18 -18.63
CA VAL A 34 -3.09 -0.44 -17.48
C VAL A 34 -3.35 0.57 -16.37
N ILE A 35 -3.47 1.85 -16.71
CA ILE A 35 -3.76 2.90 -15.72
C ILE A 35 -5.14 2.69 -15.11
N ALA A 36 -6.13 2.31 -15.90
CA ALA A 36 -7.47 2.01 -15.39
C ALA A 36 -7.43 0.84 -14.41
N ARG A 37 -6.67 -0.21 -14.72
CA ARG A 37 -6.48 -1.33 -13.80
C ARG A 37 -5.76 -0.89 -12.52
N PHE A 38 -4.77 -0.04 -12.63
CA PHE A 38 -4.07 0.50 -11.46
C PHE A 38 -5.04 1.26 -10.55
N ARG A 39 -5.90 2.08 -11.13
CA ARG A 39 -6.92 2.82 -10.36
C ARG A 39 -7.87 1.88 -9.64
N THR A 40 -8.32 0.83 -10.31
CA THR A 40 -9.19 -0.18 -9.71
C THR A 40 -8.47 -0.93 -8.58
N LEU A 41 -7.18 -1.21 -8.76
CA LEU A 41 -6.37 -1.83 -7.72
C LEU A 41 -6.34 -0.96 -6.45
N MET A 42 -6.22 0.35 -6.59
CA MET A 42 -6.25 1.26 -5.44
C MET A 42 -7.59 1.20 -4.71
N GLU A 43 -8.68 1.08 -5.45
CA GLU A 43 -10.01 0.91 -4.85
C GLU A 43 -10.14 -0.44 -4.13
N GLU A 44 -9.62 -1.50 -4.72
CA GLU A 44 -9.58 -2.82 -4.08
C GLU A 44 -8.79 -2.79 -2.78
N TRP A 45 -7.67 -2.08 -2.74
CA TRP A 45 -6.87 -1.93 -1.54
C TRP A 45 -7.65 -1.24 -0.43
N ARG A 46 -8.43 -0.21 -0.79
CA ARG A 46 -9.29 0.46 0.18
C ARG A 46 -10.35 -0.49 0.74
N GLU A 47 -10.95 -1.31 -0.11
CA GLU A 47 -11.95 -2.29 0.30
C GLU A 47 -11.36 -3.37 1.21
N LEU A 48 -10.09 -3.71 1.02
CA LEU A 48 -9.38 -4.64 1.89
C LEU A 48 -9.09 -4.06 3.28
N GLY A 49 -9.22 -2.75 3.46
CA GLY A 49 -9.01 -2.10 4.74
C GLY A 49 -7.81 -1.16 4.80
N ALA A 50 -7.19 -0.85 3.67
CA ALA A 50 -6.09 0.12 3.63
C ALA A 50 -6.67 1.54 3.60
N GLN A 51 -6.46 2.27 4.69
CA GLN A 51 -6.91 3.64 4.81
C GLN A 51 -5.76 4.61 4.51
N VAL A 52 -5.91 5.41 3.47
CA VAL A 52 -4.85 6.33 3.04
C VAL A 52 -4.59 7.39 4.11
N VAL A 53 -3.32 7.53 4.48
CA VAL A 53 -2.85 8.58 5.38
C VAL A 53 -2.20 9.69 4.58
N ALA A 54 -1.28 9.34 3.69
CA ALA A 54 -0.55 10.30 2.87
C ALA A 54 0.02 9.59 1.65
N THR A 55 0.31 10.36 0.62
CA THR A 55 0.97 9.87 -0.59
C THR A 55 2.00 10.88 -1.04
N LEU A 56 3.00 10.40 -1.78
CA LEU A 56 4.00 11.24 -2.41
C LEU A 56 4.34 10.66 -3.77
N ASP A 57 4.28 11.51 -4.79
CA ASP A 57 4.85 11.20 -6.09
C ASP A 57 6.14 12.01 -6.21
N ASP A 58 7.26 11.32 -6.34
CA ASP A 58 8.60 11.92 -6.34
C ASP A 58 8.96 12.38 -7.76
N ASP A 59 8.18 13.31 -8.28
CA ASP A 59 8.34 13.81 -9.64
C ASP A 59 8.90 15.23 -9.72
N LEU A 60 9.24 15.83 -8.58
CA LEU A 60 9.81 17.17 -8.55
C LEU A 60 11.31 17.13 -8.29
N TYR A 61 11.72 16.81 -7.07
CA TYR A 61 13.11 16.81 -6.67
C TYR A 61 13.45 15.62 -5.79
N MET A 62 14.68 15.16 -5.91
CA MET A 62 15.27 14.25 -4.95
C MET A 62 16.48 14.94 -4.32
N VAL A 63 16.52 14.95 -3.00
CA VAL A 63 17.62 15.53 -2.24
C VAL A 63 18.31 14.44 -1.44
N GLY A 64 19.62 14.44 -1.45
CA GLY A 64 20.43 13.41 -0.80
C GLY A 64 20.96 12.39 -1.80
N GLU A 65 21.49 11.30 -1.27
CA GLU A 65 22.05 10.23 -2.09
C GLU A 65 20.99 9.19 -2.42
N PRO A 66 20.75 8.89 -3.71
CA PRO A 66 19.78 7.86 -4.06
C PRO A 66 20.31 6.47 -3.75
N THR A 67 19.41 5.60 -3.27
CA THR A 67 19.69 4.18 -3.12
C THR A 67 19.06 3.41 -4.29
N ALA A 68 19.66 2.27 -4.63
CA ALA A 68 19.10 1.40 -5.65
C ALA A 68 18.49 0.14 -4.98
N PRO A 69 17.35 -0.38 -5.48
CA PRO A 69 16.54 0.14 -6.57
C PRO A 69 15.81 1.42 -6.18
N ARG A 70 15.58 2.26 -7.17
CA ARG A 70 14.92 3.53 -6.94
C ARG A 70 13.40 3.37 -6.98
N PHE A 71 12.72 3.99 -6.02
CA PHE A 71 11.27 4.11 -6.01
C PHE A 71 10.89 5.53 -6.38
N THR A 72 9.72 5.72 -6.94
CA THR A 72 9.28 7.02 -7.45
C THR A 72 8.00 7.52 -6.82
N PHE A 73 7.25 6.66 -6.15
CA PHE A 73 6.08 7.09 -5.41
C PHE A 73 5.94 6.29 -4.11
N TYR A 74 5.26 6.90 -3.15
CA TYR A 74 5.19 6.40 -1.79
C TYR A 74 3.75 6.52 -1.32
N LEU A 75 3.20 5.42 -0.80
CA LEU A 75 1.82 5.36 -0.34
C LEU A 75 1.82 4.90 1.11
N MET A 76 1.18 5.68 1.97
CA MET A 76 1.12 5.35 3.40
C MET A 76 -0.33 5.10 3.80
N PHE A 77 -0.55 3.97 4.45
CA PHE A 77 -1.88 3.53 4.86
C PHE A 77 -1.90 3.17 6.34
N ASP A 78 -3.03 3.41 6.99
CA ASP A 78 -3.33 2.79 8.27
C ASP A 78 -4.08 1.49 8.02
N ILE A 79 -3.72 0.45 8.73
CA ILE A 79 -4.28 -0.89 8.60
C ILE A 79 -4.53 -1.49 9.98
N ASP A 80 -5.52 -2.38 10.08
CA ASP A 80 -5.82 -3.06 11.34
C ASP A 80 -4.95 -4.29 11.54
N ASP A 81 -4.61 -4.98 10.45
CA ASP A 81 -3.91 -6.25 10.48
C ASP A 81 -2.87 -6.29 9.35
N PRO A 82 -1.65 -6.78 9.61
CA PRO A 82 -0.66 -6.99 8.56
C PRO A 82 -1.15 -7.86 7.40
N GLN A 83 -2.13 -8.73 7.63
CA GLN A 83 -2.71 -9.54 6.57
C GLN A 83 -3.28 -8.69 5.43
N VAL A 84 -3.76 -7.49 5.74
CA VAL A 84 -4.25 -6.55 4.72
C VAL A 84 -3.16 -6.28 3.68
N VAL A 85 -1.92 -6.07 4.11
CA VAL A 85 -0.80 -5.81 3.19
C VAL A 85 -0.50 -7.04 2.34
N VAL A 86 -0.55 -8.22 2.93
CA VAL A 86 -0.37 -9.47 2.17
C VAL A 86 -1.44 -9.59 1.07
N ASP A 87 -2.69 -9.30 1.41
CA ASP A 87 -3.78 -9.34 0.45
C ASP A 87 -3.63 -8.27 -0.63
N MET A 88 -3.17 -7.08 -0.27
CA MET A 88 -2.88 -6.00 -1.21
C MET A 88 -1.84 -6.45 -2.25
N ILE A 89 -0.75 -7.07 -1.80
CA ILE A 89 0.31 -7.55 -2.68
C ILE A 89 -0.20 -8.68 -3.56
N GLN A 90 -1.03 -9.58 -3.04
CA GLN A 90 -1.62 -10.65 -3.84
C GLN A 90 -2.48 -10.11 -4.98
N ARG A 91 -3.21 -9.03 -4.74
CA ARG A 91 -4.03 -8.40 -5.78
C ARG A 91 -3.20 -7.90 -6.97
N ILE A 92 -1.97 -7.48 -6.73
CA ILE A 92 -1.08 -7.03 -7.80
C ILE A 92 -0.79 -8.16 -8.78
N ARG A 93 -0.73 -9.39 -8.27
CA ARG A 93 -0.39 -10.59 -9.07
C ARG A 93 -1.58 -11.19 -9.78
N GLU A 94 -2.81 -10.86 -9.38
CA GLU A 94 -4.00 -11.43 -9.99
C GLU A 94 -4.26 -10.81 -11.36
N PRO A 95 -4.43 -11.62 -12.41
CA PRO A 95 -4.79 -11.08 -13.72
C PRO A 95 -6.26 -10.65 -13.71
N VAL A 96 -6.51 -9.42 -14.16
CA VAL A 96 -7.85 -8.87 -14.33
C VAL A 96 -7.92 -8.28 -15.72
N GLY A 97 -8.85 -8.80 -16.54
CA GLY A 97 -8.95 -8.37 -17.92
C GLY A 97 -7.68 -8.66 -18.72
N GLY A 98 -6.95 -9.71 -18.35
CA GLY A 98 -5.68 -10.05 -18.99
C GLY A 98 -4.49 -9.23 -18.50
N ILE A 99 -4.67 -8.33 -17.54
CA ILE A 99 -3.61 -7.46 -17.05
C ILE A 99 -3.16 -7.92 -15.66
N ARG A 100 -1.86 -8.18 -15.54
CA ARG A 100 -1.20 -8.40 -14.24
C ARG A 100 -0.40 -7.16 -13.90
N MET A 101 -0.78 -6.51 -12.82
CA MET A 101 -0.11 -5.25 -12.44
C MET A 101 1.33 -5.44 -11.99
N ASP A 102 1.72 -6.63 -11.52
CA ASP A 102 3.10 -6.91 -11.13
C ASP A 102 4.07 -6.88 -12.33
N ARG A 103 3.55 -6.90 -13.55
CA ARG A 103 4.37 -6.65 -14.74
C ARG A 103 4.75 -5.19 -14.89
N TYR A 104 3.88 -4.27 -14.48
CA TYR A 104 3.99 -2.84 -14.76
C TYR A 104 4.41 -2.00 -13.57
N VAL A 105 4.25 -2.54 -12.35
CA VAL A 105 4.59 -1.83 -11.12
C VAL A 105 5.25 -2.79 -10.15
N ARG A 106 6.24 -2.30 -9.44
CA ARG A 106 6.84 -3.04 -8.34
C ARG A 106 6.64 -2.29 -7.04
N PHE A 107 6.42 -3.03 -5.97
CA PHE A 107 6.21 -2.48 -4.65
C PHE A 107 7.13 -3.15 -3.63
N GLU A 108 7.56 -2.35 -2.67
CA GLU A 108 8.18 -2.82 -1.44
C GLU A 108 7.32 -2.31 -0.29
N ALA A 109 6.96 -3.17 0.64
CA ALA A 109 6.08 -2.83 1.73
C ALA A 109 6.80 -2.92 3.06
N HIS A 110 6.60 -1.91 3.90
CA HIS A 110 7.08 -1.87 5.28
C HIS A 110 5.89 -1.68 6.20
N ILE A 111 5.84 -2.45 7.28
CA ILE A 111 4.76 -2.37 8.25
C ILE A 111 5.36 -2.01 9.60
N GLY A 112 4.78 -1.01 10.23
CA GLY A 112 5.25 -0.55 11.53
C GLY A 112 4.19 0.26 12.24
N ARG A 113 4.63 1.24 12.99
CA ARG A 113 3.80 2.12 13.80
C ARG A 113 4.16 3.57 13.49
N PRO A 114 3.31 4.53 13.85
CA PRO A 114 3.70 5.92 13.79
C PRO A 114 5.01 6.13 14.55
N PHE A 115 5.84 7.03 14.05
CA PHE A 115 7.11 7.32 14.70
C PHE A 115 6.85 8.09 16.00
N PHE A 116 7.16 7.48 17.11
CA PHE A 116 6.74 7.91 18.44
C PHE A 116 7.20 9.33 18.81
N LEU A 117 8.26 9.83 18.19
CA LEU A 117 8.74 11.19 18.47
C LEU A 117 7.92 12.27 17.76
N LEU A 118 7.09 11.88 16.78
CA LEU A 118 6.33 12.83 15.98
C LEU A 118 4.82 12.60 16.03
N GLU A 119 4.38 11.38 16.28
CA GLU A 119 2.97 11.03 16.27
C GLU A 119 2.62 10.09 17.41
N PRO A 120 1.40 10.22 17.99
CA PRO A 120 0.92 9.26 18.97
C PRO A 120 0.51 7.95 18.27
N PRO A 121 0.28 6.87 19.03
CA PRO A 121 -0.27 5.64 18.47
C PRO A 121 -1.61 5.90 17.78
N ILE A 122 -1.89 5.12 16.73
CA ILE A 122 -3.16 5.22 16.00
C ILE A 122 -4.23 4.50 16.81
N PRO A 123 -5.37 5.17 17.13
CA PRO A 123 -6.45 4.51 17.85
C PRO A 123 -7.08 3.41 17.00
N ALA A 124 -7.55 2.35 17.67
CA ALA A 124 -8.31 1.31 17.01
C ALA A 124 -9.60 1.88 16.41
N THR A 125 -10.07 1.26 15.33
CA THR A 125 -11.36 1.62 14.76
C THR A 125 -12.49 1.15 15.68
N ALA A 126 -13.71 1.70 15.51
CA ALA A 126 -14.87 1.27 16.27
C ALA A 126 -15.15 -0.23 16.10
N ARG A 127 -14.90 -0.76 14.89
CA ARG A 127 -15.04 -2.19 14.62
C ARG A 127 -14.07 -3.02 15.44
N ASP A 128 -12.82 -2.57 15.53
CA ASP A 128 -11.80 -3.25 16.30
C ASP A 128 -12.16 -3.22 17.79
N ASP A 129 -12.72 -2.13 18.28
CA ASP A 129 -13.16 -2.00 19.67
C ASP A 129 -14.24 -3.01 20.01
N GLU A 130 -15.16 -3.29 19.08
CA GLU A 130 -16.20 -4.29 19.27
C GLU A 130 -15.63 -5.70 19.34
N ASP A 131 -14.59 -5.97 18.58
CA ASP A 131 -13.95 -7.27 18.49
C ASP A 131 -12.90 -7.49 19.58
N LEU A 132 -12.50 -6.44 20.28
CA LEU A 132 -11.47 -6.53 21.31
C LEU A 132 -12.01 -7.13 22.59
N PRO A 133 -11.18 -7.92 23.29
CA PRO A 133 -11.55 -8.38 24.63
C PRO A 133 -11.83 -7.19 25.54
N THR A 134 -12.91 -7.28 26.31
CA THR A 134 -13.28 -6.20 27.23
C THR A 134 -12.32 -6.08 28.40
N ALA A 135 -11.66 -7.17 28.76
CA ALA A 135 -10.63 -7.18 29.79
C ALA A 135 -9.26 -6.86 29.14
N ARG A 136 -8.68 -5.80 29.55
CA ARG A 136 -7.38 -5.36 29.04
C ARG A 136 -6.41 -5.20 30.18
#